data_fb6ec55b8ef458e2d0b3fca1eb4f5498
#
_entry.id   fb6ec55b8ef458e2d0b3fca1eb4f5498
#
_cell.length_a   1.000
_cell.length_b   1.000
_cell.length_c   1.000
_cell.angle_alpha   90.00
_cell.angle_beta   90.00
_cell.angle_gamma   90.00
#
_symmetry.space_group_name_H-M   'P 1'
#
loop_
_entity.id
_entity.type
_entity.pdbx_description
1 polymer ?
#
loop_
_entity_poly.entity_id
_entity_poly.type
_entity_poly.pdbx_seq_one_letter_code
_entity_poly.pdbx_strand_id
1 'polypeptide(L)'
;HLRQRLPAVGQETAEADRAGCHDDTAPDADPARAALAASDAEQSAVAAWDTAREAARSAADTAREAAAAESRAELAAARAADGAKAAEQSYEDEHRAAASIAADPRLGDLLGLPSGTGVPHPRRETADETSGSAQGATARTGPGSGDDTTATAAEPAADRAVALADQPTTAQQPLTAEEFDRSADELCELLDQSVAAAERRLFDLRTAAADDARILGALGEGGLLPPGPDVLATVEYLGEHGIPALPGWRYLAQAVDPADHAAVLAARPELVDGVVITDPDAHSRAREVLGGAALLPRSTVAVGTAAALLAPVPDPGTGSDAQHDGVFLVPPNPAMHDEHAADEERHALRSRAAARDEDIRTLAARLSGDRALAARIGSWRADCPPGMLAELAEAAATARTAAESAEAVLAEARTARAEADEAAADTARVRDERQEAAQRARRDADALSLVAHRLRE
;
A
#
# COMPACT_ATOMS: atom_id res chain seq x y z
N HIS A 1 -47.63 106.97 -34.71
CA HIS A 1 -46.48 106.28 -34.07
C HIS A 1 -46.83 105.63 -32.69
N LEU A 2 -47.62 106.26 -31.78
CA LEU A 2 -48.02 105.75 -30.49
C LEU A 2 -48.94 104.49 -30.56
N ARG A 3 -49.86 104.38 -31.54
CA ARG A 3 -50.78 103.24 -31.76
C ARG A 3 -50.07 101.95 -32.25
N GLN A 4 -48.93 102.10 -32.90
CA GLN A 4 -48.12 100.98 -33.36
C GLN A 4 -47.19 100.39 -32.28
N ARG A 5 -46.86 101.17 -31.26
CA ARG A 5 -45.98 100.76 -30.10
C ARG A 5 -46.79 100.06 -29.01
N LEU A 6 -48.08 100.32 -28.82
CA LEU A 6 -48.88 99.73 -27.80
C LEU A 6 -48.99 98.18 -27.85
N PRO A 7 -49.16 97.57 -29.05
CA PRO A 7 -49.17 96.13 -29.07
C PRO A 7 -47.77 95.48 -28.86
N ALA A 8 -46.73 96.20 -29.24
CA ALA A 8 -45.35 95.70 -28.98
C ALA A 8 -44.99 95.71 -27.49
N VAL A 9 -45.38 96.77 -26.73
CA VAL A 9 -45.19 96.85 -25.28
C VAL A 9 -46.05 95.83 -24.54
N GLY A 10 -47.30 95.53 -25.06
CA GLY A 10 -48.14 94.48 -24.49
C GLY A 10 -47.59 93.10 -24.72
N GLN A 11 -46.90 92.83 -25.81
CA GLN A 11 -46.22 91.59 -26.04
C GLN A 11 -44.96 91.45 -25.18
N GLU A 12 -44.19 92.51 -25.02
CA GLU A 12 -42.99 92.54 -24.15
C GLU A 12 -43.31 92.37 -22.66
N THR A 13 -44.45 92.95 -22.17
CA THR A 13 -44.92 92.76 -20.81
C THR A 13 -45.41 91.28 -20.63
N ALA A 14 -46.10 90.73 -21.63
CA ALA A 14 -46.50 89.32 -21.62
C ALA A 14 -45.35 88.32 -21.69
N GLU A 15 -44.21 88.74 -22.33
CA GLU A 15 -42.96 87.93 -22.31
C GLU A 15 -42.20 88.08 -20.98
N ALA A 16 -42.29 89.26 -20.36
CA ALA A 16 -41.73 89.51 -19.02
C ALA A 16 -42.53 88.72 -17.92
N ASP A 17 -43.89 88.68 -18.06
CA ASP A 17 -44.72 87.84 -17.17
C ASP A 17 -44.44 86.35 -17.32
N ARG A 18 -44.24 85.85 -18.55
CA ARG A 18 -43.84 84.45 -18.82
C ARG A 18 -42.46 84.14 -18.33
N ALA A 19 -41.54 85.12 -18.27
CA ALA A 19 -40.22 84.95 -17.67
C ALA A 19 -40.26 85.04 -16.11
N GLY A 20 -41.43 85.18 -15.52
CA GLY A 20 -41.57 85.23 -14.04
C GLY A 20 -41.03 86.48 -13.40
N CYS A 21 -40.87 87.56 -14.21
CA CYS A 21 -40.26 88.81 -13.75
C CYS A 21 -41.30 89.88 -13.41
N HIS A 22 -42.63 89.56 -13.49
CA HIS A 22 -43.77 90.46 -13.13
C HIS A 22 -44.32 90.02 -11.84
N ASP A 23 -44.05 90.69 -10.76
CA ASP A 23 -44.80 90.60 -9.52
C ASP A 23 -45.88 91.69 -9.57
N ASP A 24 -47.16 91.32 -9.72
CA ASP A 24 -48.34 92.24 -9.83
C ASP A 24 -48.51 93.14 -8.59
N THR A 25 -47.74 92.97 -7.54
CA THR A 25 -47.74 93.72 -6.30
C THR A 25 -46.71 94.81 -6.19
N ALA A 26 -45.81 95.00 -7.20
CA ALA A 26 -44.74 95.99 -7.17
C ALA A 26 -44.87 96.96 -8.39
N PRO A 27 -45.44 98.19 -8.23
CA PRO A 27 -45.65 99.16 -9.28
C PRO A 27 -44.39 99.75 -9.90
N ASP A 28 -43.16 99.41 -9.46
CA ASP A 28 -41.87 99.87 -9.92
C ASP A 28 -40.89 98.71 -10.21
N ALA A 29 -41.27 97.67 -10.87
CA ALA A 29 -40.34 96.63 -11.34
C ALA A 29 -39.46 97.22 -12.49
N ASP A 30 -38.29 97.73 -12.13
CA ASP A 30 -37.31 98.24 -13.11
C ASP A 30 -36.77 97.04 -13.93
N PRO A 31 -37.08 97.03 -15.26
CA PRO A 31 -36.65 95.95 -16.15
C PRO A 31 -35.14 95.76 -16.21
N ALA A 32 -34.38 96.83 -15.97
CA ALA A 32 -32.92 96.75 -15.90
C ALA A 32 -32.45 96.00 -14.65
N ARG A 33 -33.15 96.13 -13.53
CA ARG A 33 -32.83 95.44 -12.29
C ARG A 33 -33.22 93.94 -12.40
N ALA A 34 -34.35 93.64 -13.04
CA ALA A 34 -34.72 92.30 -13.33
C ALA A 34 -33.74 91.59 -14.29
N ALA A 35 -33.25 92.23 -15.31
CA ALA A 35 -32.25 91.72 -16.21
C ALA A 35 -30.90 91.45 -15.47
N LEU A 36 -30.45 92.37 -14.57
CA LEU A 36 -29.28 92.12 -13.73
C LEU A 36 -29.46 90.90 -12.80
N ALA A 37 -30.59 90.81 -12.12
CA ALA A 37 -30.88 89.71 -11.28
C ALA A 37 -30.91 88.35 -12.05
N ALA A 38 -31.48 88.34 -13.26
CA ALA A 38 -31.43 87.20 -14.13
C ALA A 38 -30.02 86.78 -14.60
N SER A 39 -29.17 87.82 -14.89
CA SER A 39 -27.77 87.56 -15.22
C SER A 39 -26.97 86.99 -14.03
N ASP A 40 -27.25 87.51 -12.81
CA ASP A 40 -26.64 86.95 -11.58
C ASP A 40 -27.12 85.48 -11.32
N ALA A 41 -28.39 85.25 -11.59
CA ALA A 41 -28.96 83.92 -11.52
C ALA A 41 -28.38 82.94 -12.58
N GLU A 42 -28.13 83.39 -13.79
CA GLU A 42 -27.45 82.65 -14.84
C GLU A 42 -26.01 82.28 -14.41
N GLN A 43 -25.24 83.33 -13.93
CA GLN A 43 -23.85 83.08 -13.47
C GLN A 43 -23.83 82.07 -12.35
N SER A 44 -24.75 82.15 -11.40
CA SER A 44 -24.85 81.20 -10.28
C SER A 44 -25.23 79.76 -10.79
N ALA A 45 -26.18 79.65 -11.75
CA ALA A 45 -26.56 78.38 -12.30
C ALA A 45 -25.45 77.73 -13.14
N VAL A 46 -24.70 78.51 -13.88
CA VAL A 46 -23.51 78.04 -14.65
C VAL A 46 -22.40 77.56 -13.69
N ALA A 47 -22.12 78.34 -12.63
CA ALA A 47 -21.14 77.90 -11.59
C ALA A 47 -21.58 76.59 -10.92
N ALA A 48 -22.88 76.45 -10.59
CA ALA A 48 -23.41 75.19 -10.00
C ALA A 48 -23.32 74.03 -11.03
N TRP A 49 -23.54 74.26 -12.31
CA TRP A 49 -23.37 73.25 -13.34
C TRP A 49 -21.88 72.84 -13.53
N ASP A 50 -20.96 73.82 -13.54
CA ASP A 50 -19.52 73.48 -13.63
C ASP A 50 -19.07 72.64 -12.45
N THR A 51 -19.50 72.99 -11.23
CA THR A 51 -19.20 72.16 -10.02
C THR A 51 -19.79 70.74 -10.15
N ALA A 52 -21.03 70.60 -10.60
CA ALA A 52 -21.67 69.33 -10.79
C ALA A 52 -20.98 68.50 -11.92
N ARG A 53 -20.49 69.18 -12.99
CA ARG A 53 -19.77 68.55 -14.05
C ARG A 53 -18.41 67.99 -13.59
N GLU A 54 -17.71 68.71 -12.75
CA GLU A 54 -16.45 68.22 -12.15
C GLU A 54 -16.72 67.04 -11.21
N ALA A 55 -17.73 67.14 -10.36
CA ALA A 55 -18.13 66.01 -9.47
C ALA A 55 -18.50 64.76 -10.28
N ALA A 56 -19.27 64.90 -11.35
CA ALA A 56 -19.64 63.78 -12.23
C ALA A 56 -18.43 63.16 -12.95
N ARG A 57 -17.46 63.99 -13.36
CA ARG A 57 -16.19 63.48 -13.94
C ARG A 57 -15.40 62.70 -12.91
N SER A 58 -15.20 63.25 -11.72
CA SER A 58 -14.48 62.56 -10.63
C SER A 58 -15.14 61.26 -10.24
N ALA A 59 -16.46 61.21 -10.12
CA ALA A 59 -17.20 59.99 -9.80
C ALA A 59 -17.08 58.93 -10.94
N ALA A 60 -17.12 59.36 -12.21
CA ALA A 60 -16.91 58.49 -13.36
C ALA A 60 -15.47 57.92 -13.43
N ASP A 61 -14.48 58.72 -13.00
CA ASP A 61 -13.10 58.24 -12.90
C ASP A 61 -12.96 57.18 -11.78
N THR A 62 -13.56 57.46 -10.62
CA THR A 62 -13.61 56.49 -9.52
C THR A 62 -14.31 55.18 -9.92
N ALA A 63 -15.43 55.24 -10.65
CA ALA A 63 -16.12 54.05 -11.16
C ALA A 63 -15.25 53.26 -12.16
N ARG A 64 -14.48 53.93 -13.01
CA ARG A 64 -13.53 53.26 -13.92
C ARG A 64 -12.38 52.60 -13.16
N GLU A 65 -11.85 53.25 -12.13
CA GLU A 65 -10.82 52.66 -11.27
C GLU A 65 -11.35 51.47 -10.51
N ALA A 66 -12.57 51.51 -9.97
CA ALA A 66 -13.22 50.41 -9.29
C ALA A 66 -13.47 49.23 -10.24
N ALA A 67 -13.92 49.48 -11.47
CA ALA A 67 -14.09 48.43 -12.48
C ALA A 67 -12.76 47.78 -12.85
N ALA A 68 -11.67 48.52 -12.95
CA ALA A 68 -10.33 47.99 -13.20
C ALA A 68 -9.82 47.20 -12.00
N ALA A 69 -10.13 47.61 -10.77
CA ALA A 69 -9.80 46.86 -9.56
C ALA A 69 -10.53 45.54 -9.48
N GLU A 70 -11.85 45.49 -9.77
CA GLU A 70 -12.64 44.27 -9.84
C GLU A 70 -12.07 43.30 -10.88
N SER A 71 -11.77 43.76 -12.13
CA SER A 71 -11.19 42.89 -13.15
C SER A 71 -9.85 42.30 -12.74
N ARG A 72 -9.01 43.05 -11.99
CA ARG A 72 -7.77 42.53 -11.43
C ARG A 72 -8.00 41.50 -10.32
N ALA A 73 -8.95 41.75 -9.43
CA ALA A 73 -9.34 40.85 -8.35
C ALA A 73 -9.94 39.57 -8.91
N GLU A 74 -10.78 39.64 -9.95
CA GLU A 74 -11.37 38.49 -10.63
C GLU A 74 -10.30 37.58 -11.24
N LEU A 75 -9.31 38.16 -11.93
CA LEU A 75 -8.20 37.38 -12.47
C LEU A 75 -7.35 36.76 -11.36
N ALA A 76 -7.13 37.47 -10.26
CA ALA A 76 -6.38 36.96 -9.11
C ALA A 76 -7.12 35.80 -8.42
N ALA A 77 -8.43 35.92 -8.21
CA ALA A 77 -9.28 34.88 -7.65
C ALA A 77 -9.32 33.63 -8.54
N ALA A 78 -9.46 33.79 -9.85
CA ALA A 78 -9.43 32.67 -10.80
C ALA A 78 -8.09 31.92 -10.74
N ARG A 79 -6.96 32.65 -10.74
CA ARG A 79 -5.63 32.05 -10.66
C ARG A 79 -5.39 31.33 -9.31
N ALA A 80 -5.87 31.90 -8.21
CA ALA A 80 -5.75 31.31 -6.90
C ALA A 80 -6.62 30.03 -6.80
N ALA A 81 -7.84 30.04 -7.34
CA ALA A 81 -8.70 28.88 -7.41
C ALA A 81 -8.11 27.74 -8.27
N ASP A 82 -7.55 28.06 -9.43
CA ASP A 82 -6.86 27.08 -10.28
C ASP A 82 -5.63 26.50 -9.56
N GLY A 83 -4.86 27.33 -8.88
CA GLY A 83 -3.72 26.90 -8.08
C GLY A 83 -4.12 25.99 -6.92
N ALA A 84 -5.19 26.32 -6.20
CA ALA A 84 -5.72 25.50 -5.12
C ALA A 84 -6.17 24.14 -5.62
N LYS A 85 -6.91 24.10 -6.72
CA LYS A 85 -7.36 22.86 -7.35
C LYS A 85 -6.21 21.99 -7.81
N ALA A 86 -5.17 22.57 -8.41
CA ALA A 86 -3.98 21.82 -8.85
C ALA A 86 -3.20 21.24 -7.66
N ALA A 87 -3.02 22.01 -6.59
CA ALA A 87 -2.35 21.55 -5.37
C ALA A 87 -3.16 20.43 -4.68
N GLU A 88 -4.47 20.56 -4.62
CA GLU A 88 -5.37 19.56 -4.05
C GLU A 88 -5.36 18.26 -4.86
N GLN A 89 -5.38 18.34 -6.19
CA GLN A 89 -5.25 17.17 -7.06
C GLN A 89 -3.91 16.46 -6.88
N SER A 90 -2.81 17.19 -6.79
CA SER A 90 -1.49 16.60 -6.55
C SER A 90 -1.43 15.85 -5.23
N TYR A 91 -1.97 16.42 -4.15
CA TYR A 91 -2.07 15.75 -2.86
C TYR A 91 -2.96 14.52 -2.91
N GLU A 92 -4.17 14.63 -3.49
CA GLU A 92 -5.12 13.52 -3.59
C GLU A 92 -4.58 12.34 -4.39
N ASP A 93 -3.84 12.59 -5.47
CA ASP A 93 -3.28 11.54 -6.31
C ASP A 93 -2.20 10.75 -5.55
N GLU A 94 -1.28 11.44 -4.86
CA GLU A 94 -0.26 10.79 -4.03
C GLU A 94 -0.86 10.10 -2.81
N HIS A 95 -1.81 10.74 -2.13
CA HIS A 95 -2.52 10.14 -1.00
C HIS A 95 -3.27 8.87 -1.42
N ARG A 96 -3.92 8.87 -2.57
CA ARG A 96 -4.62 7.70 -3.11
C ARG A 96 -3.65 6.58 -3.47
N ALA A 97 -2.49 6.92 -4.04
CA ALA A 97 -1.44 5.96 -4.34
C ALA A 97 -0.91 5.31 -3.04
N ALA A 98 -0.59 6.11 -2.03
CA ALA A 98 -0.16 5.65 -0.71
C ALA A 98 -1.23 4.77 -0.04
N ALA A 99 -2.49 5.21 -0.01
CA ALA A 99 -3.60 4.46 0.57
C ALA A 99 -3.84 3.11 -0.14
N SER A 100 -3.67 3.06 -1.46
CA SER A 100 -3.77 1.82 -2.25
C SER A 100 -2.70 0.79 -1.87
N ILE A 101 -1.51 1.23 -1.50
CA ILE A 101 -0.43 0.35 -1.02
C ILE A 101 -0.69 -0.03 0.45
N ALA A 102 -1.05 0.95 1.27
CA ALA A 102 -1.35 0.78 2.70
C ALA A 102 -2.47 -0.23 2.98
N ALA A 103 -3.40 -0.39 2.04
CA ALA A 103 -4.49 -1.36 2.12
C ALA A 103 -4.04 -2.82 1.95
N ASP A 104 -2.77 -3.08 1.61
CA ASP A 104 -2.26 -4.45 1.47
C ASP A 104 -2.17 -5.13 2.85
N PRO A 105 -2.91 -6.24 3.09
CA PRO A 105 -2.96 -6.89 4.39
C PRO A 105 -1.59 -7.39 4.87
N ARG A 106 -0.67 -7.63 3.93
CA ARG A 106 0.70 -8.06 4.23
C ARG A 106 1.48 -7.04 5.06
N LEU A 107 1.21 -5.75 4.87
CA LEU A 107 1.87 -4.68 5.63
C LEU A 107 1.46 -4.69 7.10
N GLY A 108 0.19 -4.96 7.39
CA GLY A 108 -0.29 -5.15 8.76
C GLY A 108 0.39 -6.31 9.47
N ASP A 109 0.56 -7.45 8.76
CA ASP A 109 1.25 -8.63 9.28
C ASP A 109 2.72 -8.34 9.61
N LEU A 110 3.41 -7.58 8.77
CA LEU A 110 4.83 -7.22 8.97
C LEU A 110 5.04 -6.29 10.17
N LEU A 111 4.13 -5.36 10.38
CA LEU A 111 4.16 -4.46 11.54
C LEU A 111 3.63 -5.10 12.83
N GLY A 112 3.21 -6.37 12.78
CA GLY A 112 2.67 -7.07 13.95
C GLY A 112 1.32 -6.53 14.41
N LEU A 113 0.59 -5.84 13.53
CA LEU A 113 -0.77 -5.40 13.81
C LEU A 113 -1.69 -6.62 13.90
N PRO A 114 -2.60 -6.71 14.88
CA PRO A 114 -3.43 -7.89 15.09
C PRO A 114 -4.30 -8.16 13.88
N SER A 115 -4.00 -9.25 13.16
CA SER A 115 -4.78 -9.69 11.99
C SER A 115 -6.13 -10.22 12.43
N GLY A 116 -7.21 -9.57 12.04
CA GLY A 116 -8.60 -9.95 12.38
C GLY A 116 -9.11 -11.24 11.72
N THR A 117 -8.26 -11.96 10.96
CA THR A 117 -8.58 -13.26 10.37
C THR A 117 -7.69 -14.34 10.95
N GLY A 118 -7.77 -14.51 12.28
CA GLY A 118 -7.14 -15.64 12.93
C GLY A 118 -7.87 -16.95 12.64
N VAL A 119 -7.52 -17.63 11.55
CA VAL A 119 -7.56 -19.10 11.55
C VAL A 119 -6.39 -19.50 12.44
N PRO A 120 -6.62 -20.14 13.59
CA PRO A 120 -5.53 -20.58 14.43
C PRO A 120 -4.74 -21.65 13.67
N HIS A 121 -3.56 -21.28 13.16
CA HIS A 121 -2.58 -22.28 12.75
C HIS A 121 -2.21 -23.07 14.00
N PRO A 122 -2.33 -24.42 13.99
CA PRO A 122 -1.87 -25.22 15.09
C PRO A 122 -0.35 -24.97 15.22
N ARG A 123 0.01 -24.35 16.33
CA ARG A 123 1.40 -24.26 16.76
C ARG A 123 1.95 -25.68 16.80
N ARG A 124 2.77 -26.04 15.83
CA ARG A 124 3.63 -27.22 15.93
C ARG A 124 4.60 -26.93 17.05
N GLU A 125 4.32 -27.47 18.22
CA GLU A 125 5.28 -27.57 19.30
C GLU A 125 6.49 -28.31 18.74
N THR A 126 7.59 -27.60 18.56
CA THR A 126 8.91 -28.21 18.40
C THR A 126 9.21 -28.91 19.73
N ALA A 127 9.09 -30.22 19.71
CA ALA A 127 9.60 -31.07 20.78
C ALA A 127 11.12 -30.86 20.83
N ASP A 128 11.56 -30.10 21.80
CA ASP A 128 12.95 -30.00 22.21
C ASP A 128 13.25 -31.24 23.04
N GLU A 129 13.91 -32.21 22.42
CA GLU A 129 14.44 -33.38 23.09
C GLU A 129 15.64 -32.96 23.94
N THR A 130 15.41 -32.64 25.21
CA THR A 130 16.47 -32.66 26.22
C THR A 130 16.32 -33.93 27.03
N SER A 131 17.16 -34.89 26.69
CA SER A 131 17.57 -36.00 27.57
C SER A 131 18.02 -35.48 28.94
N GLY A 132 17.40 -35.95 29.99
CA GLY A 132 17.81 -35.71 31.37
C GLY A 132 17.41 -36.89 32.23
N SER A 133 18.37 -37.74 32.43
CA SER A 133 18.37 -38.91 33.34
C SER A 133 17.94 -38.59 34.76
N ALA A 134 17.40 -39.60 35.38
CA ALA A 134 17.71 -40.22 36.67
C ALA A 134 16.69 -40.15 37.79
N GLN A 135 16.27 -41.32 38.10
CA GLN A 135 16.27 -41.94 39.44
C GLN A 135 15.34 -41.38 40.54
N GLY A 136 14.39 -42.15 40.82
CA GLY A 136 14.32 -42.93 42.07
C GLY A 136 13.74 -42.20 43.29
N ALA A 137 12.59 -42.65 43.76
CA ALA A 137 12.39 -43.14 45.13
C ALA A 137 10.92 -43.11 45.56
N THR A 138 10.33 -44.26 45.60
CA THR A 138 9.58 -44.88 46.73
C THR A 138 8.63 -44.04 47.58
N ALA A 139 7.35 -44.47 47.48
CA ALA A 139 6.41 -44.88 48.52
C ALA A 139 6.23 -44.01 49.77
N ARG A 140 4.97 -43.69 50.06
CA ARG A 140 4.21 -44.24 51.22
C ARG A 140 2.82 -43.61 51.33
N THR A 141 1.89 -44.50 51.22
CA THR A 141 0.62 -44.71 52.00
C THR A 141 0.32 -43.80 53.18
N GLY A 142 -0.95 -43.40 53.23
CA GLY A 142 -1.72 -43.38 54.46
C GLY A 142 -2.83 -42.36 54.54
N PRO A 143 -4.01 -42.77 55.01
CA PRO A 143 -5.24 -42.00 54.89
C PRO A 143 -5.53 -41.20 56.14
N GLY A 144 -6.32 -40.14 55.99
CA GLY A 144 -6.83 -39.36 57.13
C GLY A 144 -8.11 -38.64 56.80
N SER A 145 -9.17 -39.19 57.31
CA SER A 145 -10.50 -38.64 57.51
C SER A 145 -10.54 -37.27 58.17
N GLY A 146 -11.59 -36.51 57.90
CA GLY A 146 -12.04 -35.45 58.79
C GLY A 146 -12.96 -34.46 58.11
N ASP A 147 -14.25 -34.70 58.20
CA ASP A 147 -15.41 -33.83 58.29
C ASP A 147 -15.13 -32.35 58.60
N ASP A 148 -15.80 -31.40 57.98
CA ASP A 148 -17.05 -30.81 58.45
C ASP A 148 -17.38 -29.55 57.63
N THR A 149 -18.62 -29.54 57.12
CA THR A 149 -19.57 -28.45 56.96
C THR A 149 -19.09 -26.98 56.90
N THR A 150 -19.42 -26.29 55.84
CA THR A 150 -20.51 -25.32 55.85
C THR A 150 -20.87 -24.84 54.40
N ALA A 151 -22.14 -24.88 54.15
CA ALA A 151 -22.79 -24.32 52.99
C ALA A 151 -22.68 -22.79 52.93
N THR A 152 -22.39 -22.21 51.77
CA THR A 152 -23.05 -20.95 51.35
C THR A 152 -22.91 -20.75 49.86
N ALA A 153 -24.06 -20.69 49.21
CA ALA A 153 -24.46 -19.91 48.04
C ALA A 153 -23.63 -20.06 46.76
N ALA A 154 -24.15 -20.91 45.89
CA ALA A 154 -23.96 -20.84 44.44
C ALA A 154 -24.69 -19.57 43.94
N GLU A 155 -23.97 -18.60 43.40
CA GLU A 155 -24.49 -17.61 42.46
C GLU A 155 -24.05 -17.97 41.04
N PRO A 156 -24.91 -17.66 40.02
CA PRO A 156 -24.84 -18.33 38.75
C PRO A 156 -23.76 -17.75 37.85
N ALA A 157 -22.90 -18.62 37.38
CA ALA A 157 -21.89 -18.36 36.34
C ALA A 157 -22.46 -18.00 34.95
N ALA A 158 -23.75 -17.68 34.87
CA ALA A 158 -24.41 -17.39 33.59
C ALA A 158 -24.33 -15.90 33.18
N ASP A 159 -24.04 -14.97 34.11
CA ASP A 159 -24.06 -13.55 33.79
C ASP A 159 -22.70 -12.96 33.37
N ARG A 160 -21.63 -13.76 33.43
CA ARG A 160 -20.29 -13.34 32.95
C ARG A 160 -20.01 -13.70 31.51
N ALA A 161 -20.83 -14.58 30.91
CA ALA A 161 -20.67 -14.97 29.51
C ALA A 161 -21.39 -14.00 28.54
N VAL A 162 -22.33 -13.18 29.02
CA VAL A 162 -23.07 -12.22 28.18
C VAL A 162 -22.36 -10.87 28.08
N ALA A 163 -21.50 -10.53 29.04
CA ALA A 163 -20.75 -9.25 29.02
C ALA A 163 -19.48 -9.27 28.13
N LEU A 164 -19.10 -10.44 27.55
CA LEU A 164 -17.97 -10.57 26.64
C LEU A 164 -18.38 -10.66 25.17
N ALA A 165 -19.68 -10.62 24.88
CA ALA A 165 -20.19 -10.74 23.50
C ALA A 165 -20.45 -9.39 22.81
N ASP A 166 -20.24 -8.27 23.48
CA ASP A 166 -20.51 -6.92 22.95
C ASP A 166 -19.28 -6.00 22.94
N GLN A 167 -18.08 -6.57 22.85
CA GLN A 167 -16.96 -5.78 22.38
C GLN A 167 -17.07 -5.76 20.85
N PRO A 168 -17.20 -4.57 20.23
CA PRO A 168 -17.12 -4.48 18.78
C PRO A 168 -15.78 -5.10 18.42
N THR A 169 -15.82 -6.15 17.62
CA THR A 169 -14.65 -6.71 16.93
C THR A 169 -13.98 -5.52 16.29
N THR A 170 -12.85 -5.10 16.83
CA THR A 170 -12.03 -4.03 16.25
C THR A 170 -11.62 -4.56 14.88
N ALA A 171 -12.44 -4.25 13.88
CA ALA A 171 -12.05 -4.43 12.50
C ALA A 171 -10.71 -3.72 12.38
N GLN A 172 -9.69 -4.44 11.93
CA GLN A 172 -8.39 -3.85 11.63
C GLN A 172 -8.64 -2.60 10.83
N GLN A 173 -8.27 -1.46 11.38
CA GLN A 173 -8.16 -0.27 10.57
C GLN A 173 -6.94 -0.50 9.69
N PRO A 174 -7.11 -0.50 8.35
CA PRO A 174 -5.98 -0.52 7.45
C PRO A 174 -5.08 0.67 7.79
N LEU A 175 -3.77 0.52 7.59
CA LEU A 175 -2.84 1.63 7.72
C LEU A 175 -3.37 2.85 6.95
N THR A 176 -3.33 4.02 7.57
CA THR A 176 -3.60 5.26 6.85
C THR A 176 -2.45 5.58 5.90
N ALA A 177 -2.70 6.44 4.90
CA ALA A 177 -1.67 6.87 3.96
C ALA A 177 -0.49 7.56 4.68
N GLU A 178 -0.78 8.33 5.72
CA GLU A 178 0.22 9.05 6.52
C GLU A 178 1.02 8.11 7.43
N GLU A 179 0.40 7.07 7.98
CA GLU A 179 1.10 6.04 8.74
C GLU A 179 2.00 5.22 7.83
N PHE A 180 1.50 4.88 6.65
CA PHE A 180 2.28 4.21 5.62
C PHE A 180 3.48 5.05 5.18
N ASP A 181 3.31 6.35 4.89
CA ASP A 181 4.43 7.23 4.51
C ASP A 181 5.52 7.26 5.58
N ARG A 182 5.13 7.34 6.85
CA ARG A 182 6.09 7.33 7.96
C ARG A 182 6.85 6.03 8.14
N SER A 183 6.24 4.90 7.83
CA SER A 183 6.80 3.55 8.03
C SER A 183 7.28 2.89 6.74
N ALA A 184 7.18 3.54 5.58
CA ALA A 184 7.47 2.93 4.29
C ALA A 184 8.90 2.40 4.16
N ASP A 185 9.88 3.11 4.69
CA ASP A 185 11.28 2.69 4.65
C ASP A 185 11.52 1.47 5.56
N GLU A 186 10.94 1.45 6.76
CA GLU A 186 10.98 0.30 7.67
C GLU A 186 10.27 -0.92 7.04
N LEU A 187 9.12 -0.70 6.38
CA LEU A 187 8.38 -1.73 5.66
C LEU A 187 9.19 -2.32 4.51
N CYS A 188 9.94 -1.50 3.76
CA CYS A 188 10.88 -1.99 2.76
C CYS A 188 11.95 -2.88 3.36
N GLU A 189 12.58 -2.48 4.46
CA GLU A 189 13.59 -3.29 5.16
C GLU A 189 13.02 -4.63 5.67
N LEU A 190 11.82 -4.61 6.24
CA LEU A 190 11.13 -5.83 6.71
C LEU A 190 10.78 -6.78 5.55
N LEU A 191 10.34 -6.22 4.41
CA LEU A 191 10.08 -7.00 3.20
C LEU A 191 11.36 -7.62 2.64
N ASP A 192 12.46 -6.88 2.58
CA ASP A 192 13.75 -7.38 2.11
C ASP A 192 14.27 -8.50 3.02
N GLN A 193 14.12 -8.37 4.34
CA GLN A 193 14.44 -9.41 5.29
C GLN A 193 13.56 -10.67 5.10
N SER A 194 12.24 -10.46 4.89
CA SER A 194 11.29 -11.55 4.61
C SER A 194 11.63 -12.27 3.32
N VAL A 195 11.96 -11.53 2.25
CA VAL A 195 12.39 -12.06 0.96
C VAL A 195 13.66 -12.90 1.11
N ALA A 196 14.69 -12.37 1.77
CA ALA A 196 15.95 -13.08 1.98
C ALA A 196 15.78 -14.35 2.84
N ALA A 197 14.90 -14.31 3.85
CA ALA A 197 14.58 -15.48 4.66
C ALA A 197 13.80 -16.54 3.86
N ALA A 198 12.83 -16.11 3.06
CA ALA A 198 12.05 -16.98 2.19
C ALA A 198 12.92 -17.64 1.10
N GLU A 199 13.87 -16.91 0.50
CA GLU A 199 14.82 -17.46 -0.47
C GLU A 199 15.68 -18.56 0.12
N ARG A 200 16.25 -18.34 1.31
CA ARG A 200 17.03 -19.37 2.02
C ARG A 200 16.18 -20.60 2.29
N ARG A 201 14.97 -20.40 2.84
CA ARG A 201 14.06 -21.51 3.11
C ARG A 201 13.65 -22.27 1.86
N LEU A 202 13.42 -21.56 0.75
CA LEU A 202 13.08 -22.17 -0.54
C LEU A 202 14.26 -23.00 -1.09
N PHE A 203 15.49 -22.51 -0.92
CA PHE A 203 16.68 -23.26 -1.29
C PHE A 203 16.79 -24.57 -0.47
N ASP A 204 16.61 -24.50 0.86
CA ASP A 204 16.65 -25.67 1.75
C ASP A 204 15.58 -26.71 1.38
N LEU A 205 14.34 -26.26 1.15
CA LEU A 205 13.24 -27.13 0.73
C LEU A 205 13.51 -27.79 -0.61
N ARG A 206 14.04 -27.06 -1.58
CA ARG A 206 14.38 -27.63 -2.91
C ARG A 206 15.51 -28.63 -2.83
N THR A 207 16.52 -28.37 -1.99
CA THR A 207 17.63 -29.31 -1.75
C THR A 207 17.08 -30.59 -1.12
N ALA A 208 16.26 -30.47 -0.08
CA ALA A 208 15.64 -31.63 0.54
C ALA A 208 14.68 -32.40 -0.38
N ALA A 209 13.96 -31.70 -1.26
CA ALA A 209 13.11 -32.34 -2.28
C ALA A 209 13.95 -33.10 -3.32
N ALA A 210 15.11 -32.55 -3.72
CA ALA A 210 16.02 -33.24 -4.63
C ALA A 210 16.64 -34.49 -3.98
N ASP A 211 16.91 -34.46 -2.68
CA ASP A 211 17.38 -35.62 -1.92
C ASP A 211 16.31 -36.71 -1.87
N ASP A 212 15.07 -36.36 -1.55
CA ASP A 212 13.94 -37.32 -1.56
C ASP A 212 13.74 -37.90 -2.97
N ALA A 213 13.82 -37.06 -4.01
CA ALA A 213 13.68 -37.55 -5.40
C ALA A 213 14.80 -38.54 -5.79
N ARG A 214 16.04 -38.31 -5.33
CA ARG A 214 17.15 -39.26 -5.54
C ARG A 214 16.88 -40.60 -4.84
N ILE A 215 16.41 -40.58 -3.58
CA ILE A 215 16.08 -41.78 -2.81
C ILE A 215 14.93 -42.51 -3.45
N LEU A 216 13.85 -41.82 -3.85
CA LEU A 216 12.72 -42.40 -4.56
C LEU A 216 13.11 -43.04 -5.90
N GLY A 217 14.01 -42.34 -6.64
CA GLY A 217 14.57 -42.89 -7.87
C GLY A 217 15.40 -44.15 -7.63
N ALA A 218 16.17 -44.21 -6.55
CA ALA A 218 16.94 -45.38 -6.16
C ALA A 218 16.03 -46.53 -5.70
N LEU A 219 14.94 -46.29 -4.98
CA LEU A 219 13.96 -47.27 -4.60
C LEU A 219 13.14 -47.84 -5.80
N GLY A 220 13.05 -47.07 -6.89
CA GLY A 220 12.32 -47.46 -8.09
C GLY A 220 10.81 -47.61 -7.86
N GLU A 221 10.14 -48.30 -8.82
CA GLU A 221 8.68 -48.48 -8.77
C GLU A 221 8.26 -49.72 -7.94
N GLY A 222 9.19 -50.59 -7.56
CA GLY A 222 8.98 -51.78 -6.72
C GLY A 222 10.27 -52.55 -6.50
N GLY A 223 10.26 -53.41 -5.46
CA GLY A 223 11.41 -54.21 -5.11
C GLY A 223 12.42 -53.53 -4.19
N LEU A 224 13.54 -54.18 -4.02
CA LEU A 224 14.65 -53.73 -3.15
C LEU A 224 15.44 -52.55 -3.76
N LEU A 225 16.14 -51.83 -2.90
CA LEU A 225 17.08 -50.83 -3.32
C LEU A 225 18.10 -51.39 -4.32
N PRO A 226 18.45 -50.67 -5.41
CA PRO A 226 19.47 -51.12 -6.33
C PRO A 226 20.83 -51.23 -5.64
N PRO A 227 21.60 -52.27 -5.94
CA PRO A 227 22.96 -52.41 -5.43
C PRO A 227 23.85 -51.26 -5.91
N GLY A 228 24.95 -51.04 -5.19
CA GLY A 228 25.97 -50.07 -5.62
C GLY A 228 26.47 -50.31 -7.04
N PRO A 229 26.85 -49.26 -7.79
CA PRO A 229 27.24 -49.38 -9.21
C PRO A 229 28.43 -50.35 -9.40
N ASP A 230 29.37 -50.40 -8.46
CA ASP A 230 30.52 -51.31 -8.53
C ASP A 230 30.12 -52.76 -8.35
N VAL A 231 29.10 -53.04 -7.52
CA VAL A 231 28.55 -54.39 -7.34
C VAL A 231 27.83 -54.83 -8.60
N LEU A 232 27.02 -53.95 -9.20
CA LEU A 232 26.33 -54.22 -10.46
C LEU A 232 27.28 -54.52 -11.60
N ALA A 233 28.33 -53.69 -11.75
CA ALA A 233 29.36 -53.90 -12.76
C ALA A 233 30.08 -55.25 -12.57
N THR A 234 30.35 -55.61 -11.30
CA THR A 234 30.97 -56.91 -10.99
C THR A 234 30.07 -58.08 -11.33
N VAL A 235 28.79 -58.01 -10.99
CA VAL A 235 27.80 -59.05 -11.31
C VAL A 235 27.61 -59.21 -12.82
N GLU A 236 27.50 -58.10 -13.55
CA GLU A 236 27.41 -58.09 -15.02
C GLU A 236 28.62 -58.72 -15.67
N TYR A 237 29.83 -58.33 -15.25
CA TYR A 237 31.07 -58.89 -15.76
C TYR A 237 31.19 -60.43 -15.50
N LEU A 238 30.82 -60.90 -14.30
CA LEU A 238 30.75 -62.33 -14.00
C LEU A 238 29.75 -63.07 -14.87
N GLY A 239 28.60 -62.43 -15.12
CA GLY A 239 27.53 -62.96 -15.99
C GLY A 239 28.01 -63.12 -17.43
N GLU A 240 28.76 -62.17 -17.98
CA GLU A 240 29.36 -62.23 -19.30
C GLU A 240 30.33 -63.41 -19.45
N HIS A 241 30.98 -63.80 -18.35
CA HIS A 241 31.88 -64.94 -18.30
C HIS A 241 31.20 -66.26 -17.89
N GLY A 242 29.84 -66.25 -17.86
CA GLY A 242 29.04 -67.46 -17.55
C GLY A 242 29.12 -67.93 -16.11
N ILE A 243 29.40 -67.01 -15.19
CA ILE A 243 29.43 -67.27 -13.74
C ILE A 243 28.16 -66.71 -13.11
N PRO A 244 27.27 -67.54 -12.58
CA PRO A 244 26.05 -67.08 -11.95
C PRO A 244 26.33 -66.37 -10.63
N ALA A 245 26.07 -65.07 -10.59
CA ALA A 245 26.30 -64.26 -9.41
C ALA A 245 25.11 -63.28 -9.20
N LEU A 246 24.84 -62.93 -7.97
CA LEU A 246 23.81 -62.00 -7.57
C LEU A 246 24.41 -60.97 -6.61
N PRO A 247 23.88 -59.73 -6.58
CA PRO A 247 24.13 -58.83 -5.47
C PRO A 247 23.73 -59.48 -4.15
N GLY A 248 24.53 -59.35 -3.09
CA GLY A 248 24.30 -60.01 -1.83
C GLY A 248 22.96 -59.66 -1.19
N TRP A 249 22.54 -58.43 -1.28
CA TRP A 249 21.20 -57.97 -0.87
C TRP A 249 20.07 -58.72 -1.56
N ARG A 250 20.19 -58.95 -2.84
CA ARG A 250 19.21 -59.68 -3.65
C ARG A 250 19.17 -61.17 -3.28
N TYR A 251 20.35 -61.71 -3.02
CA TYR A 251 20.46 -63.10 -2.56
C TYR A 251 19.84 -63.25 -1.16
N LEU A 252 20.11 -62.32 -0.22
CA LEU A 252 19.55 -62.31 1.13
C LEU A 252 18.00 -62.32 1.07
N ALA A 253 17.43 -61.37 0.29
CA ALA A 253 15.98 -61.23 0.18
C ALA A 253 15.28 -62.44 -0.47
N GLN A 254 15.95 -63.13 -1.40
CA GLN A 254 15.34 -64.23 -2.17
C GLN A 254 15.60 -65.63 -1.60
N ALA A 255 16.71 -65.81 -0.92
CA ALA A 255 17.19 -67.16 -0.55
C ALA A 255 17.30 -67.42 0.95
N VAL A 256 17.15 -66.36 1.78
CA VAL A 256 17.28 -66.46 3.24
C VAL A 256 15.95 -66.14 3.89
N ASP A 257 15.59 -66.89 4.95
CA ASP A 257 14.39 -66.61 5.72
C ASP A 257 14.51 -65.21 6.37
N PRO A 258 13.46 -64.38 6.30
CA PRO A 258 13.45 -63.07 6.93
C PRO A 258 13.84 -63.07 8.42
N ALA A 259 13.53 -64.16 9.15
CA ALA A 259 13.91 -64.31 10.55
C ALA A 259 15.43 -64.35 10.76
N ASP A 260 16.20 -64.79 9.74
CA ASP A 260 17.65 -64.93 9.80
C ASP A 260 18.39 -63.74 9.19
N HIS A 261 17.70 -62.81 8.54
CA HIS A 261 18.31 -61.63 7.89
C HIS A 261 19.21 -60.85 8.83
N ALA A 262 18.75 -60.55 10.05
CA ALA A 262 19.52 -59.79 11.03
C ALA A 262 20.81 -60.54 11.45
N ALA A 263 20.75 -61.87 11.56
CA ALA A 263 21.91 -62.67 11.93
C ALA A 263 22.95 -62.69 10.76
N VAL A 264 22.51 -62.87 9.54
CA VAL A 264 23.38 -62.86 8.37
C VAL A 264 24.00 -61.48 8.16
N LEU A 265 23.23 -60.42 8.30
CA LEU A 265 23.69 -59.05 8.23
C LEU A 265 24.76 -58.72 9.28
N ALA A 266 24.58 -59.21 10.49
CA ALA A 266 25.57 -59.02 11.56
C ALA A 266 26.86 -59.87 11.33
N ALA A 267 26.72 -61.05 10.73
CA ALA A 267 27.82 -61.98 10.51
C ALA A 267 28.68 -61.63 9.32
N ARG A 268 28.08 -61.19 8.22
CA ARG A 268 28.74 -61.00 6.92
C ARG A 268 28.28 -59.75 6.17
N PRO A 269 28.33 -58.60 6.78
CA PRO A 269 27.88 -57.36 6.16
C PRO A 269 28.59 -57.06 4.82
N GLU A 270 29.87 -57.44 4.71
CA GLU A 270 30.69 -57.23 3.50
C GLU A 270 30.18 -58.03 2.30
N LEU A 271 29.65 -59.25 2.50
CA LEU A 271 29.08 -60.07 1.45
C LEU A 271 27.65 -59.66 1.10
N VAL A 272 26.93 -59.16 2.06
CA VAL A 272 25.59 -58.64 1.82
C VAL A 272 25.62 -57.38 0.94
N ASP A 273 26.56 -56.48 1.19
CA ASP A 273 26.81 -55.31 0.31
C ASP A 273 27.77 -55.65 -0.86
N GLY A 274 28.03 -56.87 -1.09
CA GLY A 274 28.92 -57.36 -2.12
C GLY A 274 28.23 -58.23 -3.17
N VAL A 275 28.96 -59.23 -3.70
CA VAL A 275 28.53 -60.17 -4.72
C VAL A 275 28.55 -61.58 -4.18
N VAL A 276 27.47 -62.30 -4.36
CA VAL A 276 27.34 -63.70 -4.00
C VAL A 276 27.30 -64.58 -5.23
N ILE A 277 28.25 -65.50 -5.34
CA ILE A 277 28.30 -66.52 -6.38
C ILE A 277 27.37 -67.65 -5.96
N THR A 278 26.39 -67.98 -6.77
CA THR A 278 25.35 -68.98 -6.45
C THR A 278 25.83 -70.41 -6.73
N ASP A 279 26.82 -70.58 -7.61
CA ASP A 279 27.46 -71.84 -7.91
C ASP A 279 28.80 -71.96 -7.14
N PRO A 280 28.90 -72.84 -6.11
CA PRO A 280 30.10 -73.03 -5.29
C PRO A 280 31.35 -73.38 -6.12
N ASP A 281 31.16 -74.15 -7.19
CA ASP A 281 32.28 -74.64 -8.02
C ASP A 281 32.86 -73.52 -8.91
N ALA A 282 32.10 -72.46 -9.13
CA ALA A 282 32.50 -71.31 -9.92
C ALA A 282 33.39 -70.31 -9.14
N HIS A 283 33.57 -70.46 -7.84
CA HIS A 283 34.31 -69.47 -7.02
C HIS A 283 35.77 -69.26 -7.47
N SER A 284 36.51 -70.39 -7.75
CA SER A 284 37.90 -70.28 -8.23
C SER A 284 38.02 -69.61 -9.58
N ARG A 285 37.07 -69.93 -10.45
CA ARG A 285 36.99 -69.32 -11.79
C ARG A 285 36.59 -67.85 -11.71
N ALA A 286 35.69 -67.49 -10.82
CA ALA A 286 35.35 -66.08 -10.57
C ALA A 286 36.57 -65.27 -10.12
N ARG A 287 37.38 -65.79 -9.21
CA ARG A 287 38.62 -65.16 -8.77
C ARG A 287 39.61 -64.95 -9.89
N GLU A 288 39.79 -65.94 -10.77
CA GLU A 288 40.68 -65.85 -11.92
C GLU A 288 40.18 -64.80 -12.94
N VAL A 289 38.89 -64.84 -13.26
CA VAL A 289 38.25 -63.91 -14.19
C VAL A 289 38.29 -62.46 -13.68
N LEU A 290 37.96 -62.25 -12.40
CA LEU A 290 38.02 -60.90 -11.79
C LEU A 290 39.45 -60.40 -11.61
N GLY A 291 40.44 -61.31 -11.37
CA GLY A 291 41.84 -60.91 -11.26
C GLY A 291 42.44 -60.42 -12.58
N GLY A 292 41.89 -60.88 -13.74
CA GLY A 292 42.25 -60.39 -15.07
C GLY A 292 41.38 -59.26 -15.59
N ALA A 293 40.33 -58.85 -14.81
CA ALA A 293 39.39 -57.84 -15.23
C ALA A 293 39.95 -56.42 -15.13
N ALA A 294 39.66 -55.62 -16.12
CA ALA A 294 39.94 -54.17 -16.08
C ALA A 294 38.82 -53.36 -15.41
N LEU A 295 38.12 -53.95 -14.43
CA LEU A 295 37.13 -53.27 -13.59
C LEU A 295 37.89 -52.28 -12.67
N LEU A 296 37.48 -51.05 -12.66
CA LEU A 296 38.01 -49.99 -11.79
C LEU A 296 36.95 -49.57 -10.75
N PRO A 297 36.66 -50.44 -9.75
CA PRO A 297 35.67 -50.14 -8.76
C PRO A 297 36.14 -48.96 -7.90
N ARG A 298 35.19 -48.06 -7.59
CA ARG A 298 35.44 -46.93 -6.69
C ARG A 298 35.41 -47.32 -5.22
N SER A 299 34.77 -48.45 -4.93
CA SER A 299 34.64 -49.05 -3.60
C SER A 299 35.12 -50.48 -3.60
N THR A 300 35.53 -51.00 -2.42
CA THR A 300 35.88 -52.42 -2.29
C THR A 300 34.63 -53.27 -2.45
N VAL A 301 34.64 -54.19 -3.41
CA VAL A 301 33.52 -55.15 -3.61
C VAL A 301 33.98 -56.50 -3.05
N ALA A 302 33.25 -56.98 -2.02
CA ALA A 302 33.45 -58.33 -1.50
C ALA A 302 32.78 -59.33 -2.45
N VAL A 303 33.46 -60.40 -2.78
CA VAL A 303 32.94 -61.48 -3.62
C VAL A 303 33.08 -62.81 -2.86
N GLY A 304 32.00 -63.50 -2.63
CA GLY A 304 31.98 -64.75 -1.90
C GLY A 304 30.93 -65.72 -2.42
N THR A 305 30.94 -66.95 -1.88
CA THR A 305 29.92 -67.97 -2.18
C THR A 305 28.71 -67.81 -1.29
N ALA A 306 27.57 -68.37 -1.70
CA ALA A 306 26.38 -68.44 -0.90
C ALA A 306 26.63 -69.16 0.44
N ALA A 307 27.48 -70.19 0.46
CA ALA A 307 27.91 -70.91 1.64
C ALA A 307 28.69 -70.03 2.63
N ALA A 308 29.53 -69.10 2.09
CA ALA A 308 30.28 -68.16 2.91
C ALA A 308 29.37 -67.08 3.55
N LEU A 309 28.34 -66.62 2.84
CA LEU A 309 27.35 -65.69 3.38
C LEU A 309 26.54 -66.29 4.54
N LEU A 310 26.20 -67.56 4.43
CA LEU A 310 25.36 -68.28 5.43
C LEU A 310 26.20 -68.95 6.53
N ALA A 311 27.55 -68.87 6.48
CA ALA A 311 28.42 -69.46 7.50
C ALA A 311 28.19 -68.83 8.86
N PRO A 312 28.00 -69.62 9.91
CA PRO A 312 27.86 -69.06 11.27
C PRO A 312 29.09 -68.25 11.69
N VAL A 313 28.87 -67.24 12.46
CA VAL A 313 29.97 -66.42 13.04
C VAL A 313 30.87 -67.39 13.83
N PRO A 314 32.22 -67.38 13.64
CA PRO A 314 33.13 -68.13 14.50
C PRO A 314 32.93 -67.66 15.94
N ASP A 315 32.77 -68.63 16.89
CA ASP A 315 32.61 -68.33 18.29
C ASP A 315 33.79 -67.42 18.78
N PRO A 316 33.50 -66.35 19.49
CA PRO A 316 34.54 -65.42 19.98
C PRO A 316 35.44 -66.03 21.04
N GLY A 317 35.35 -67.35 21.34
CA GLY A 317 36.11 -68.08 22.34
C GLY A 317 37.49 -68.58 21.90
N THR A 318 37.90 -68.47 20.66
CA THR A 318 39.22 -68.89 20.16
C THR A 318 39.97 -67.70 19.59
N GLY A 319 40.52 -66.93 20.50
CA GLY A 319 41.66 -66.04 20.37
C GLY A 319 41.85 -65.30 19.10
N SER A 320 41.26 -64.14 19.03
CA SER A 320 41.88 -62.96 18.44
C SER A 320 41.20 -61.77 19.05
N ASP A 321 41.86 -61.11 19.99
CA ASP A 321 41.59 -59.75 20.43
C ASP A 321 41.73 -58.75 19.30
N ALA A 322 40.75 -58.74 18.42
CA ALA A 322 40.47 -57.62 17.56
C ALA A 322 39.30 -56.86 18.16
N GLN A 323 39.57 -56.21 19.29
CA GLN A 323 38.77 -55.06 19.75
C GLN A 323 38.65 -54.09 18.61
N HIS A 324 37.48 -54.02 17.98
CA HIS A 324 37.10 -52.92 17.12
C HIS A 324 36.84 -51.70 18.02
N ASP A 325 37.93 -51.16 18.55
CA ASP A 325 37.91 -49.94 19.36
C ASP A 325 37.29 -48.81 18.53
N GLY A 326 36.07 -48.43 18.86
CA GLY A 326 35.45 -47.18 18.44
C GLY A 326 34.70 -47.20 17.09
N VAL A 327 34.55 -48.35 16.41
CA VAL A 327 33.77 -48.49 15.18
C VAL A 327 32.43 -49.16 15.52
N PHE A 328 31.36 -48.42 15.44
CA PHE A 328 30.02 -49.03 15.46
C PHE A 328 29.46 -49.13 14.03
N LEU A 329 28.80 -50.23 13.74
CA LEU A 329 28.12 -50.39 12.43
C LEU A 329 26.72 -49.78 12.53
N VAL A 330 26.44 -48.83 11.68
CA VAL A 330 25.06 -48.40 11.46
C VAL A 330 24.35 -49.49 10.67
N PRO A 331 23.31 -50.12 11.20
CA PRO A 331 22.64 -51.15 10.46
C PRO A 331 22.02 -50.56 9.19
N PRO A 332 22.01 -51.32 8.09
CA PRO A 332 21.38 -50.87 6.85
C PRO A 332 19.86 -50.72 7.05
N ASN A 333 19.27 -49.79 6.29
CA ASN A 333 17.82 -49.60 6.31
C ASN A 333 17.14 -50.91 5.89
N PRO A 334 16.12 -51.38 6.65
CA PRO A 334 15.36 -52.58 6.32
C PRO A 334 14.83 -52.61 4.86
N ALA A 335 14.55 -51.48 4.29
CA ALA A 335 14.11 -51.35 2.88
C ALA A 335 15.12 -51.89 1.85
N MET A 336 16.36 -52.19 2.27
CA MET A 336 17.37 -52.81 1.39
C MET A 336 17.17 -54.31 1.21
N HIS A 337 16.51 -55.01 2.14
CA HIS A 337 16.35 -56.45 2.14
C HIS A 337 14.91 -56.94 2.41
N ASP A 338 14.01 -56.05 2.76
CA ASP A 338 12.59 -56.31 3.02
C ASP A 338 11.73 -55.46 2.07
N GLU A 339 10.98 -56.14 1.19
CA GLU A 339 10.12 -55.48 0.20
C GLU A 339 9.00 -54.67 0.87
N HIS A 340 8.47 -55.14 2.00
CA HIS A 340 7.40 -54.46 2.71
C HIS A 340 7.92 -53.13 3.32
N ALA A 341 9.07 -53.19 3.97
CA ALA A 341 9.75 -51.99 4.49
C ALA A 341 10.12 -51.02 3.37
N ALA A 342 10.52 -51.53 2.20
CA ALA A 342 10.79 -50.70 1.03
C ALA A 342 9.54 -50.00 0.49
N ASP A 343 8.38 -50.69 0.51
CA ASP A 343 7.10 -50.08 0.12
C ASP A 343 6.63 -49.02 1.11
N GLU A 344 6.78 -49.30 2.40
CA GLU A 344 6.48 -48.30 3.44
C GLU A 344 7.35 -47.05 3.32
N GLU A 345 8.64 -47.21 3.12
CA GLU A 345 9.58 -46.09 2.93
C GLU A 345 9.25 -45.29 1.66
N ARG A 346 8.94 -45.95 0.55
CA ARG A 346 8.45 -45.29 -0.68
C ARG A 346 7.20 -44.49 -0.44
N HIS A 347 6.25 -45.05 0.31
CA HIS A 347 5.00 -44.35 0.62
C HIS A 347 5.28 -43.11 1.51
N ALA A 348 6.09 -43.27 2.53
CA ALA A 348 6.49 -42.17 3.41
C ALA A 348 7.24 -41.06 2.66
N LEU A 349 8.16 -41.45 1.77
CA LEU A 349 8.90 -40.49 0.94
C LEU A 349 7.99 -39.73 -0.05
N ARG A 350 7.05 -40.42 -0.70
CA ARG A 350 6.06 -39.79 -1.60
C ARG A 350 5.17 -38.79 -0.85
N SER A 351 4.74 -39.16 0.36
CA SER A 351 3.95 -38.27 1.20
C SER A 351 4.75 -37.03 1.62
N ARG A 352 6.02 -37.18 2.03
CA ARG A 352 6.91 -36.08 2.33
C ARG A 352 7.19 -35.19 1.10
N ALA A 353 7.44 -35.79 -0.04
CA ALA A 353 7.65 -35.06 -1.29
C ALA A 353 6.45 -34.20 -1.66
N ALA A 354 5.24 -34.76 -1.57
CA ALA A 354 4.00 -34.03 -1.82
C ALA A 354 3.79 -32.86 -0.86
N ALA A 355 4.07 -33.04 0.44
CA ALA A 355 4.00 -31.97 1.42
C ALA A 355 5.04 -30.87 1.14
N ARG A 356 6.29 -31.24 0.80
CA ARG A 356 7.34 -30.27 0.43
C ARG A 356 7.01 -29.50 -0.84
N ASP A 357 6.43 -30.15 -1.84
CA ASP A 357 5.99 -29.49 -3.07
C ASP A 357 4.91 -28.45 -2.80
N GLU A 358 4.02 -28.70 -1.85
CA GLU A 358 3.02 -27.71 -1.41
C GLU A 358 3.67 -26.55 -0.66
N ASP A 359 4.58 -26.84 0.27
CA ASP A 359 5.35 -25.83 0.99
C ASP A 359 6.16 -24.93 0.02
N ILE A 360 6.80 -25.55 -0.96
CA ILE A 360 7.56 -24.83 -2.01
C ILE A 360 6.63 -23.90 -2.81
N ARG A 361 5.45 -24.38 -3.22
CA ARG A 361 4.48 -23.58 -3.99
C ARG A 361 3.97 -22.40 -3.17
N THR A 362 3.60 -22.65 -1.93
CA THR A 362 3.09 -21.62 -1.01
C THR A 362 4.16 -20.57 -0.71
N LEU A 363 5.39 -21.00 -0.41
CA LEU A 363 6.50 -20.10 -0.14
C LEU A 363 6.92 -19.31 -1.38
N ALA A 364 6.92 -19.93 -2.57
CA ALA A 364 7.22 -19.24 -3.82
C ALA A 364 6.16 -18.18 -4.18
N ALA A 365 4.88 -18.47 -3.94
CA ALA A 365 3.80 -17.50 -4.14
C ALA A 365 3.95 -16.30 -3.20
N ARG A 366 4.22 -16.56 -1.90
CA ARG A 366 4.48 -15.51 -0.91
C ARG A 366 5.70 -14.67 -1.28
N LEU A 367 6.81 -15.29 -1.66
CA LEU A 367 8.03 -14.61 -2.10
C LEU A 367 7.77 -13.69 -3.30
N SER A 368 6.98 -14.16 -4.27
CA SER A 368 6.57 -13.34 -5.42
C SER A 368 5.73 -12.14 -4.99
N GLY A 369 4.79 -12.32 -4.06
CA GLY A 369 3.98 -11.25 -3.50
C GLY A 369 4.82 -10.22 -2.74
N ASP A 370 5.69 -10.66 -1.83
CA ASP A 370 6.57 -9.78 -1.04
C ASP A 370 7.49 -8.96 -1.95
N ARG A 371 8.06 -9.55 -3.01
CA ARG A 371 8.87 -8.84 -4.01
C ARG A 371 8.08 -7.79 -4.79
N ALA A 372 6.86 -8.14 -5.22
CA ALA A 372 5.99 -7.21 -5.94
C ALA A 372 5.59 -6.03 -5.06
N LEU A 373 5.31 -6.29 -3.78
CA LEU A 373 4.96 -5.26 -2.80
C LEU A 373 6.16 -4.35 -2.52
N ALA A 374 7.35 -4.90 -2.30
CA ALA A 374 8.58 -4.12 -2.11
C ALA A 374 8.86 -3.22 -3.33
N ALA A 375 8.69 -3.74 -4.55
CA ALA A 375 8.85 -2.96 -5.77
C ALA A 375 7.83 -1.82 -5.88
N ARG A 376 6.56 -2.06 -5.49
CA ARG A 376 5.51 -1.02 -5.45
C ARG A 376 5.84 0.09 -4.47
N ILE A 377 6.27 -0.27 -3.25
CA ILE A 377 6.69 0.71 -2.24
C ILE A 377 7.91 1.49 -2.72
N GLY A 378 8.92 0.82 -3.25
CA GLY A 378 10.14 1.46 -3.77
C GLY A 378 9.86 2.40 -4.95
N SER A 379 8.95 2.02 -5.86
CA SER A 379 8.52 2.90 -6.96
C SER A 379 7.79 4.13 -6.42
N TRP A 380 6.83 3.95 -5.52
CA TRP A 380 6.12 5.06 -4.92
C TRP A 380 7.06 5.99 -4.15
N ARG A 381 8.00 5.44 -3.37
CA ARG A 381 8.98 6.22 -2.60
C ARG A 381 9.95 7.02 -3.49
N ALA A 382 10.22 6.57 -4.71
CA ALA A 382 11.02 7.31 -5.69
C ALA A 382 10.31 8.58 -6.19
N ASP A 383 8.98 8.52 -6.33
CA ASP A 383 8.15 9.64 -6.77
C ASP A 383 7.71 10.52 -5.58
N CYS A 384 7.52 9.93 -4.40
CA CYS A 384 7.10 10.59 -3.16
C CYS A 384 8.14 10.36 -2.04
N PRO A 385 9.21 11.18 -1.95
CA PRO A 385 10.21 11.11 -0.88
C PRO A 385 9.60 11.31 0.52
N PRO A 386 10.31 10.90 1.59
CA PRO A 386 9.82 11.06 2.95
C PRO A 386 9.42 12.50 3.28
N GLY A 387 8.20 12.69 3.78
CA GLY A 387 7.65 14.00 4.13
C GLY A 387 6.96 14.74 2.98
N MET A 388 7.12 14.31 1.73
CA MET A 388 6.49 14.95 0.57
C MET A 388 4.97 14.94 0.64
N LEU A 389 4.37 13.86 1.15
CA LEU A 389 2.92 13.80 1.32
C LEU A 389 2.41 14.88 2.27
N ALA A 390 3.13 15.13 3.36
CA ALA A 390 2.82 16.21 4.30
C ALA A 390 3.02 17.60 3.68
N GLU A 391 4.09 17.78 2.90
CA GLU A 391 4.34 19.02 2.16
C GLU A 391 3.23 19.31 1.15
N LEU A 392 2.76 18.31 0.41
CA LEU A 392 1.64 18.45 -0.52
C LEU A 392 0.33 18.79 0.21
N ALA A 393 0.08 18.19 1.37
CA ALA A 393 -1.09 18.51 2.20
C ALA A 393 -1.05 19.98 2.68
N GLU A 394 0.12 20.45 3.14
CA GLU A 394 0.32 21.85 3.56
C GLU A 394 0.19 22.82 2.38
N ALA A 395 0.77 22.47 1.23
CA ALA A 395 0.65 23.27 0.00
C ALA A 395 -0.83 23.37 -0.44
N ALA A 396 -1.59 22.29 -0.40
CA ALA A 396 -3.02 22.30 -0.71
C ALA A 396 -3.82 23.17 0.27
N ALA A 397 -3.55 23.06 1.57
CA ALA A 397 -4.19 23.89 2.59
C ALA A 397 -3.87 25.38 2.41
N THR A 398 -2.59 25.70 2.15
CA THR A 398 -2.14 27.08 1.89
C THR A 398 -2.77 27.65 0.63
N ALA A 399 -2.82 26.88 -0.44
CA ALA A 399 -3.44 27.32 -1.69
C ALA A 399 -4.95 27.54 -1.54
N ARG A 400 -5.64 26.72 -0.73
CA ARG A 400 -7.07 26.89 -0.42
C ARG A 400 -7.31 28.19 0.34
N THR A 401 -6.52 28.50 1.37
CA THR A 401 -6.66 29.75 2.13
C THR A 401 -6.35 30.98 1.26
N ALA A 402 -5.39 30.87 0.33
CA ALA A 402 -5.11 31.91 -0.63
C ALA A 402 -6.27 32.15 -1.61
N ALA A 403 -6.93 31.09 -2.07
CA ALA A 403 -8.12 31.18 -2.92
C ALA A 403 -9.28 31.83 -2.19
N GLU A 404 -9.57 31.43 -0.95
CA GLU A 404 -10.61 32.04 -0.10
C GLU A 404 -10.34 33.53 0.13
N SER A 405 -9.09 33.90 0.40
CA SER A 405 -8.69 35.30 0.55
C SER A 405 -8.88 36.11 -0.74
N ALA A 406 -8.53 35.53 -1.90
CA ALA A 406 -8.72 36.20 -3.17
C ALA A 406 -10.19 36.37 -3.55
N GLU A 407 -11.04 35.40 -3.21
CA GLU A 407 -12.50 35.53 -3.33
C GLU A 407 -13.09 36.64 -2.45
N ALA A 408 -12.61 36.77 -1.20
CA ALA A 408 -13.02 37.84 -0.33
C ALA A 408 -12.67 39.22 -0.91
N VAL A 409 -11.44 39.37 -1.43
CA VAL A 409 -11.01 40.62 -2.11
C VAL A 409 -11.87 40.90 -3.35
N LEU A 410 -12.22 39.87 -4.11
CA LEU A 410 -13.13 40.03 -5.28
C LEU A 410 -14.53 40.50 -4.83
N ALA A 411 -15.05 39.93 -3.76
CA ALA A 411 -16.36 40.34 -3.23
C ALA A 411 -16.35 41.82 -2.78
N GLU A 412 -15.30 42.26 -2.09
CA GLU A 412 -15.10 43.66 -1.71
C GLU A 412 -14.97 44.59 -2.95
N ALA A 413 -14.21 44.15 -3.95
CA ALA A 413 -14.07 44.93 -5.20
C ALA A 413 -15.40 45.08 -5.97
N ARG A 414 -16.23 44.02 -5.99
CA ARG A 414 -17.57 44.08 -6.58
C ARG A 414 -18.50 45.04 -5.84
N THR A 415 -18.43 45.07 -4.51
CA THR A 415 -19.21 45.98 -3.70
C THR A 415 -18.77 47.45 -3.96
N ALA A 416 -17.47 47.70 -3.91
CA ALA A 416 -16.91 49.00 -4.18
C ALA A 416 -17.22 49.52 -5.61
N ARG A 417 -17.24 48.62 -6.59
CA ARG A 417 -17.66 48.96 -7.96
C ARG A 417 -19.13 49.36 -7.99
N ALA A 418 -20.02 48.58 -7.38
CA ALA A 418 -21.45 48.86 -7.36
C ALA A 418 -21.75 50.24 -6.71
N GLU A 419 -21.08 50.54 -5.58
CA GLU A 419 -21.19 51.84 -4.92
C GLU A 419 -20.65 53.01 -5.80
N ALA A 420 -19.54 52.79 -6.48
CA ALA A 420 -18.94 53.80 -7.36
C ALA A 420 -19.81 54.05 -8.61
N ASP A 421 -20.39 53.00 -9.20
CA ASP A 421 -21.32 53.09 -10.34
C ASP A 421 -22.60 53.83 -9.93
N GLU A 422 -23.16 53.58 -8.73
CA GLU A 422 -24.32 54.31 -8.22
C GLU A 422 -23.98 55.78 -8.00
N ALA A 423 -22.86 56.08 -7.36
CA ALA A 423 -22.40 57.44 -7.14
C ALA A 423 -22.16 58.19 -8.47
N ALA A 424 -21.61 57.54 -9.46
CA ALA A 424 -21.42 58.10 -10.81
C ALA A 424 -22.75 58.40 -11.51
N ALA A 425 -23.75 57.48 -11.37
CA ALA A 425 -25.08 57.70 -11.93
C ALA A 425 -25.81 58.86 -11.26
N ASP A 426 -25.68 58.98 -9.93
CA ASP A 426 -26.32 60.07 -9.17
C ASP A 426 -25.71 61.41 -9.50
N THR A 427 -24.35 61.50 -9.54
CA THR A 427 -23.66 62.76 -9.91
C THR A 427 -23.93 63.15 -11.35
N ALA A 428 -24.06 62.16 -12.28
CA ALA A 428 -24.43 62.41 -13.64
C ALA A 428 -25.88 63.00 -13.74
N ARG A 429 -26.81 62.47 -12.94
CA ARG A 429 -28.19 62.99 -12.85
C ARG A 429 -28.18 64.45 -12.38
N VAL A 430 -27.47 64.72 -11.28
CA VAL A 430 -27.33 66.09 -10.75
C VAL A 430 -26.71 67.03 -11.77
N ARG A 431 -25.66 66.60 -12.49
CA ARG A 431 -25.05 67.36 -13.56
C ARG A 431 -26.07 67.74 -14.66
N ASP A 432 -26.88 66.78 -15.08
CA ASP A 432 -27.87 67.01 -16.15
C ASP A 432 -28.97 67.95 -15.69
N GLU A 433 -29.48 67.82 -14.45
CA GLU A 433 -30.43 68.76 -13.82
C GLU A 433 -29.85 70.18 -13.74
N ARG A 434 -28.61 70.31 -13.33
CA ARG A 434 -27.95 71.63 -13.25
C ARG A 434 -27.70 72.22 -14.63
N GLN A 435 -27.38 71.40 -15.61
CA GLN A 435 -27.26 71.82 -17.01
C GLN A 435 -28.57 72.41 -17.55
N GLU A 436 -29.65 71.72 -17.33
CA GLU A 436 -30.98 72.21 -17.72
C GLU A 436 -31.38 73.50 -16.97
N ALA A 437 -31.03 73.63 -15.68
CA ALA A 437 -31.26 74.85 -14.94
C ALA A 437 -30.44 76.03 -15.46
N ALA A 438 -29.17 75.79 -15.79
CA ALA A 438 -28.29 76.82 -16.40
C ALA A 438 -28.79 77.25 -17.77
N GLN A 439 -29.28 76.32 -18.62
CA GLN A 439 -29.87 76.61 -19.90
C GLN A 439 -31.19 77.42 -19.79
N ARG A 440 -32.01 77.11 -18.77
CA ARG A 440 -33.21 77.90 -18.47
C ARG A 440 -32.84 79.30 -18.01
N ALA A 441 -32.01 79.43 -17.03
CA ALA A 441 -31.52 80.72 -16.52
C ALA A 441 -30.92 81.62 -17.61
N ARG A 442 -30.12 81.02 -18.52
CA ARG A 442 -29.56 81.76 -19.69
C ARG A 442 -30.68 82.24 -20.60
N ARG A 443 -31.66 81.41 -20.95
CA ARG A 443 -32.78 81.84 -21.78
C ARG A 443 -33.55 83.00 -21.15
N ASP A 444 -33.77 82.90 -19.81
CA ASP A 444 -34.51 83.90 -19.05
C ASP A 444 -33.67 85.27 -19.02
N ALA A 445 -32.36 85.13 -18.81
CA ALA A 445 -31.45 86.32 -18.83
C ALA A 445 -31.40 86.97 -20.20
N ASP A 446 -31.29 86.19 -21.29
CA ASP A 446 -31.33 86.68 -22.66
C ASP A 446 -32.66 87.35 -22.97
N ALA A 447 -33.77 86.80 -22.58
CA ALA A 447 -35.11 87.35 -22.82
C ALA A 447 -35.32 88.67 -22.07
N LEU A 448 -34.94 88.71 -20.79
CA LEU A 448 -35.07 89.94 -19.96
C LEU A 448 -34.08 91.09 -20.42
N SER A 449 -32.87 90.70 -20.82
CA SER A 449 -31.89 91.62 -21.39
C SER A 449 -32.45 92.28 -22.68
N LEU A 450 -33.06 91.45 -23.51
CA LEU A 450 -33.70 91.95 -24.73
C LEU A 450 -34.86 92.91 -24.46
N VAL A 451 -35.72 92.56 -23.43
CA VAL A 451 -36.83 93.46 -23.01
C VAL A 451 -36.27 94.76 -22.44
N ALA A 452 -35.30 94.68 -21.53
CA ALA A 452 -34.65 95.88 -20.94
C ALA A 452 -34.02 96.74 -21.97
N HIS A 453 -33.41 96.23 -23.04
CA HIS A 453 -32.83 96.97 -24.14
C HIS A 453 -33.93 97.68 -24.93
N ARG A 454 -34.98 96.98 -25.32
CA ARG A 454 -36.10 97.54 -26.10
C ARG A 454 -36.89 98.63 -25.33
N LEU A 455 -36.93 98.60 -24.05
CA LEU A 455 -37.55 99.62 -23.22
C LEU A 455 -36.70 100.87 -22.98
N ARG A 456 -35.41 100.81 -23.27
CA ARG A 456 -34.49 101.93 -23.22
C ARG A 456 -34.39 102.71 -24.53
N GLU A 457 -34.76 102.06 -25.66
CA GLU A 457 -34.89 102.75 -26.96
C GLU A 457 -36.26 103.40 -27.06
#